data_a6a595545e5c47a037abcdc1399c4389
#
_entry.id   a6a595545e5c47a037abcdc1399c4389
#
_cell.length_a   1.000
_cell.length_b   1.000
_cell.length_c   1.000
_cell.angle_alpha   90.00
_cell.angle_beta   90.00
_cell.angle_gamma   90.00
#
_symmetry.space_group_name_H-M   'P 1'
#
loop_
_entity.id
_entity.type
_entity.pdbx_description
1 polymer ?
#
loop_
_entity_poly.entity_id
_entity_poly.type
_entity_poly.pdbx_seq_one_letter_code
_entity_poly.pdbx_strand_id
1 'polypeptide(L)'
;MAQRIESILDATKRACGIVESYDAFDSEILQHINAAFAVLHQIGAGPIDGFTVYSDEEKWSDFVEPGPLQNMVFQYVTMSVHHDFDPPTNSTVLSSMENRIAQLESRISYYVDPNPKHHKEFYEEIPEEEETEECYDDPYWG
;
A
#
# COMPACT_ATOMS: atom_id res chain seq x y z
N MET A 1 16.47 9.17 -3.02
CA MET A 1 16.00 7.87 -2.58
C MET A 1 16.31 6.80 -3.60
N ALA A 2 16.79 5.67 -3.14
CA ALA A 2 17.19 4.62 -4.07
C ALA A 2 15.96 3.99 -4.74
N GLN A 3 16.09 3.71 -6.01
CA GLN A 3 15.04 3.05 -6.75
C GLN A 3 15.09 1.55 -6.48
N ARG A 4 13.92 0.95 -6.30
CA ARG A 4 13.85 -0.49 -6.11
C ARG A 4 13.95 -1.17 -7.46
N ILE A 5 15.03 -1.90 -7.67
CA ILE A 5 15.27 -2.57 -8.94
C ILE A 5 14.91 -4.05 -8.91
N GLU A 6 14.62 -4.59 -7.72
CA GLU A 6 14.25 -6.01 -7.64
C GLU A 6 12.80 -6.21 -8.08
N SER A 7 12.47 -7.42 -8.48
CA SER A 7 11.13 -7.72 -8.93
C SER A 7 10.17 -7.80 -7.74
N ILE A 8 8.90 -7.58 -8.04
CA ILE A 8 7.87 -7.67 -7.00
C ILE A 8 7.81 -9.09 -6.43
N LEU A 9 7.85 -10.09 -7.30
CA LEU A 9 7.80 -11.47 -6.85
C LEU A 9 8.99 -11.83 -5.96
N ASP A 10 10.19 -11.47 -6.40
CA ASP A 10 11.39 -11.82 -5.64
C ASP A 10 11.42 -11.15 -4.27
N ALA A 11 11.05 -9.87 -4.22
CA ALA A 11 11.02 -9.14 -2.96
C ALA A 11 9.99 -9.74 -2.01
N THR A 12 8.84 -10.14 -2.54
CA THR A 12 7.78 -10.72 -1.72
C THR A 12 8.18 -12.09 -1.20
N LYS A 13 8.82 -12.91 -2.04
CA LYS A 13 9.33 -14.21 -1.60
C LYS A 13 10.34 -14.03 -0.47
N ARG A 14 11.23 -13.06 -0.61
CA ARG A 14 12.22 -12.80 0.43
C ARG A 14 11.55 -12.38 1.73
N ALA A 15 10.51 -11.56 1.65
CA ALA A 15 9.79 -11.14 2.84
C ALA A 15 9.11 -12.32 3.53
N CYS A 16 8.77 -13.36 2.78
CA CYS A 16 8.16 -14.58 3.33
C CYS A 16 9.19 -15.64 3.74
N GLY A 17 10.47 -15.31 3.61
CA GLY A 17 11.52 -16.25 4.00
C GLY A 17 11.84 -17.30 2.96
N ILE A 18 11.44 -17.06 1.71
CA ILE A 18 11.67 -18.01 0.61
C ILE A 18 12.80 -17.49 -0.26
N VAL A 19 13.78 -18.37 -0.56
CA VAL A 19 14.86 -17.98 -1.47
C VAL A 19 14.32 -17.84 -2.88
N GLU A 20 14.91 -16.92 -3.62
CA GLU A 20 14.40 -16.55 -4.95
C GLU A 20 14.40 -17.72 -5.94
N SER A 21 15.38 -18.59 -5.82
CA SER A 21 15.50 -19.72 -6.75
C SER A 21 14.50 -20.83 -6.48
N TYR A 22 13.83 -20.81 -5.33
CA TYR A 22 12.85 -21.84 -4.98
C TYR A 22 11.49 -21.43 -5.51
N ASP A 23 10.97 -22.17 -6.47
CA ASP A 23 9.78 -21.73 -7.19
C ASP A 23 8.52 -22.55 -6.90
N ALA A 24 8.58 -23.45 -5.91
CA ALA A 24 7.44 -24.33 -5.65
C ALA A 24 6.20 -23.59 -5.22
N PHE A 25 6.36 -22.41 -4.62
CA PHE A 25 5.22 -21.63 -4.13
C PHE A 25 4.91 -20.40 -4.98
N ASP A 26 5.59 -20.26 -6.12
CA ASP A 26 5.42 -19.02 -6.92
C ASP A 26 3.98 -18.78 -7.31
N SER A 27 3.26 -19.80 -7.72
CA SER A 27 1.87 -19.65 -8.14
C SER A 27 1.01 -19.13 -7.01
N GLU A 28 1.18 -19.69 -5.82
CA GLU A 28 0.40 -19.25 -4.65
C GLU A 28 0.78 -17.84 -4.23
N ILE A 29 2.08 -17.55 -4.22
CA ILE A 29 2.57 -16.21 -3.86
C ILE A 29 2.00 -15.18 -4.85
N LEU A 30 1.99 -15.50 -6.14
CA LEU A 30 1.45 -14.58 -7.14
C LEU A 30 -0.04 -14.31 -6.92
N GLN A 31 -0.80 -15.32 -6.50
CA GLN A 31 -2.20 -15.09 -6.19
C GLN A 31 -2.37 -14.08 -5.06
N HIS A 32 -1.57 -14.22 -4.01
CA HIS A 32 -1.65 -13.28 -2.89
C HIS A 32 -1.17 -11.89 -3.28
N ILE A 33 -0.13 -11.81 -4.11
CA ILE A 33 0.36 -10.52 -4.61
C ILE A 33 -0.75 -9.80 -5.38
N ASN A 34 -1.40 -10.53 -6.27
CA ASN A 34 -2.43 -9.90 -7.11
C ASN A 34 -3.67 -9.54 -6.31
N ALA A 35 -3.98 -10.30 -5.25
CA ALA A 35 -5.05 -9.92 -4.36
C ALA A 35 -4.76 -8.59 -3.67
N ALA A 36 -3.51 -8.38 -3.24
CA ALA A 36 -3.11 -7.11 -2.63
C ALA A 36 -3.21 -5.97 -3.63
N PHE A 37 -2.75 -6.18 -4.87
CA PHE A 37 -2.85 -5.14 -5.88
C PHE A 37 -4.29 -4.85 -6.27
N ALA A 38 -5.19 -5.83 -6.18
CA ALA A 38 -6.60 -5.57 -6.42
C ALA A 38 -7.17 -4.59 -5.39
N VAL A 39 -6.80 -4.76 -4.12
CA VAL A 39 -7.21 -3.81 -3.09
C VAL A 39 -6.65 -2.42 -3.37
N LEU A 40 -5.37 -2.36 -3.74
CA LEU A 40 -4.74 -1.07 -4.05
C LEU A 40 -5.42 -0.38 -5.23
N HIS A 41 -5.83 -1.15 -6.22
CA HIS A 41 -6.57 -0.61 -7.35
C HIS A 41 -7.90 -0.01 -6.90
N GLN A 42 -8.61 -0.71 -6.02
CA GLN A 42 -9.88 -0.20 -5.49
C GLN A 42 -9.69 1.10 -4.70
N ILE A 43 -8.56 1.22 -4.01
CA ILE A 43 -8.24 2.43 -3.27
C ILE A 43 -7.93 3.60 -4.21
N GLY A 44 -7.48 3.30 -5.40
CA GLY A 44 -7.11 4.33 -6.38
C GLY A 44 -5.63 4.47 -6.60
N ALA A 45 -4.83 3.51 -6.15
CA ALA A 45 -3.39 3.56 -6.33
C ALA A 45 -2.99 2.84 -7.61
N GLY A 46 -1.98 3.37 -8.28
CA GLY A 46 -1.39 2.72 -9.45
C GLY A 46 -2.14 2.99 -10.73
N PRO A 47 -1.87 2.20 -11.77
CA PRO A 47 -2.47 2.40 -13.08
C PRO A 47 -3.99 2.29 -13.04
N ILE A 48 -4.65 3.15 -13.82
CA ILE A 48 -6.10 3.21 -13.79
C ILE A 48 -6.75 1.93 -14.30
N ASP A 49 -6.05 1.22 -15.18
CA ASP A 49 -6.59 -0.03 -15.72
C ASP A 49 -6.26 -1.25 -14.87
N GLY A 50 -5.63 -1.03 -13.72
CA GLY A 50 -5.25 -2.12 -12.85
C GLY A 50 -3.83 -2.61 -13.10
N PHE A 51 -3.38 -3.52 -12.26
CA PHE A 51 -2.01 -4.00 -12.32
C PHE A 51 -1.98 -5.47 -11.89
N THR A 52 -1.31 -6.30 -12.68
CA THR A 52 -1.22 -7.72 -12.40
C THR A 52 0.24 -8.17 -12.55
N VAL A 53 0.68 -8.99 -11.62
CA VAL A 53 2.02 -9.57 -11.65
C VAL A 53 1.91 -11.00 -12.11
N TYR A 54 2.64 -11.35 -13.18
CA TYR A 54 2.59 -12.69 -13.76
C TYR A 54 3.86 -13.50 -13.53
N SER A 55 4.97 -12.83 -13.24
CA SER A 55 6.26 -13.49 -13.16
C SER A 55 7.21 -12.68 -12.30
N ASP A 56 8.51 -12.94 -12.44
CA ASP A 56 9.52 -12.14 -11.74
C ASP A 56 10.01 -10.96 -12.56
N GLU A 57 9.28 -10.59 -13.61
CA GLU A 57 9.70 -9.48 -14.45
C GLU A 57 9.13 -8.14 -14.03
N GLU A 58 7.95 -8.13 -13.41
CA GLU A 58 7.33 -6.88 -13.01
C GLU A 58 8.09 -6.25 -11.84
N LYS A 59 8.29 -4.92 -11.93
CA LYS A 59 9.02 -4.17 -10.92
C LYS A 59 8.07 -3.23 -10.19
N TRP A 60 8.51 -2.77 -9.03
CA TRP A 60 7.69 -1.82 -8.26
C TRP A 60 7.47 -0.53 -9.03
N SER A 61 8.44 -0.09 -9.84
CA SER A 61 8.30 1.12 -10.63
C SER A 61 7.32 0.96 -11.78
N ASP A 62 6.95 -0.27 -12.12
CA ASP A 62 5.89 -0.49 -13.10
C ASP A 62 4.53 -0.15 -12.52
N PHE A 63 4.40 -0.19 -11.20
CA PHE A 63 3.15 0.13 -10.53
C PHE A 63 3.05 1.62 -10.19
N VAL A 64 4.02 2.17 -9.49
CA VAL A 64 4.11 3.61 -9.22
C VAL A 64 5.58 3.99 -9.20
N GLU A 65 5.85 5.26 -9.46
CA GLU A 65 7.23 5.75 -9.50
C GLU A 65 7.85 5.70 -8.11
N PRO A 66 9.18 5.70 -8.03
CA PRO A 66 9.86 5.70 -6.73
C PRO A 66 9.46 6.91 -5.90
N GLY A 67 9.25 6.68 -4.61
CA GLY A 67 8.85 7.75 -3.72
C GLY A 67 8.11 7.20 -2.51
N PRO A 68 7.50 8.08 -1.72
CA PRO A 68 6.81 7.64 -0.51
C PRO A 68 5.68 6.65 -0.78
N LEU A 69 4.93 6.86 -1.85
CA LEU A 69 3.83 5.94 -2.17
C LEU A 69 4.39 4.56 -2.50
N GLN A 70 5.46 4.47 -3.28
CA GLN A 70 6.04 3.18 -3.60
C GLN A 70 6.52 2.46 -2.35
N ASN A 71 7.07 3.20 -1.38
CA ASN A 71 7.50 2.57 -0.12
C ASN A 71 6.32 1.99 0.65
N MET A 72 5.21 2.70 0.69
CA MET A 72 4.03 2.21 1.36
C MET A 72 3.43 1.00 0.64
N VAL A 73 3.43 1.03 -0.68
CA VAL A 73 2.95 -0.09 -1.49
C VAL A 73 3.82 -1.31 -1.25
N PHE A 74 5.13 -1.13 -1.24
CA PHE A 74 6.06 -2.23 -0.97
C PHE A 74 5.75 -2.90 0.36
N GLN A 75 5.62 -2.08 1.41
CA GLN A 75 5.32 -2.62 2.73
C GLN A 75 3.96 -3.29 2.76
N TYR A 76 2.98 -2.68 2.14
CA TYR A 76 1.64 -3.22 2.15
C TYR A 76 1.57 -4.59 1.46
N VAL A 77 2.14 -4.68 0.26
CA VAL A 77 2.07 -5.92 -0.52
C VAL A 77 2.85 -7.03 0.15
N THR A 78 4.09 -6.76 0.56
CA THR A 78 4.92 -7.82 1.15
C THR A 78 4.33 -8.28 2.48
N MET A 79 3.80 -7.37 3.27
CA MET A 79 3.23 -7.73 4.56
C MET A 79 1.90 -8.46 4.40
N SER A 80 1.07 -8.04 3.45
CA SER A 80 -0.21 -8.71 3.20
C SER A 80 0.01 -10.14 2.72
N VAL A 81 0.98 -10.33 1.83
CA VAL A 81 1.28 -11.67 1.34
C VAL A 81 1.82 -12.55 2.46
N HIS A 82 2.72 -12.00 3.28
CA HIS A 82 3.27 -12.76 4.41
C HIS A 82 2.14 -13.17 5.36
N HIS A 83 1.23 -12.26 5.63
CA HIS A 83 0.09 -12.54 6.50
C HIS A 83 -0.78 -13.68 5.95
N ASP A 84 -1.01 -13.68 4.64
CA ASP A 84 -1.91 -14.66 4.03
C ASP A 84 -1.24 -15.99 3.73
N PHE A 85 0.04 -15.96 3.40
CA PHE A 85 0.78 -17.15 3.01
C PHE A 85 1.34 -17.90 4.22
N ASP A 86 1.91 -17.17 5.18
CA ASP A 86 2.59 -17.77 6.32
C ASP A 86 2.43 -16.87 7.54
N PRO A 87 1.22 -16.83 8.11
CA PRO A 87 0.95 -15.91 9.22
C PRO A 87 1.74 -16.28 10.46
N PRO A 88 2.13 -15.27 11.26
CA PRO A 88 2.78 -15.55 12.53
C PRO A 88 1.88 -16.37 13.45
N THR A 89 2.48 -17.27 14.23
CA THR A 89 1.72 -18.08 15.17
C THR A 89 1.47 -17.38 16.50
N ASN A 90 2.29 -16.39 16.82
CA ASN A 90 2.12 -15.60 18.04
C ASN A 90 0.99 -14.60 17.84
N SER A 91 -0.04 -14.65 18.69
CA SER A 91 -1.24 -13.83 18.48
C SER A 91 -0.95 -12.34 18.61
N THR A 92 -0.01 -11.93 19.44
CA THR A 92 0.35 -10.53 19.59
C THR A 92 1.03 -10.02 18.33
N VAL A 93 1.94 -10.80 17.76
CA VAL A 93 2.63 -10.44 16.54
C VAL A 93 1.63 -10.39 15.38
N LEU A 94 0.72 -11.36 15.32
CA LEU A 94 -0.30 -11.40 14.27
C LEU A 94 -1.20 -10.15 14.34
N SER A 95 -1.67 -9.79 15.53
CA SER A 95 -2.50 -8.61 15.69
C SER A 95 -1.77 -7.34 15.28
N SER A 96 -0.48 -7.25 15.65
CA SER A 96 0.34 -6.11 15.28
C SER A 96 0.47 -6.00 13.77
N MET A 97 0.68 -7.14 13.10
CA MET A 97 0.79 -7.18 11.65
C MET A 97 -0.52 -6.73 11.00
N GLU A 98 -1.64 -7.24 11.50
CA GLU A 98 -2.95 -6.87 10.95
C GLU A 98 -3.23 -5.39 11.12
N ASN A 99 -2.86 -4.83 12.27
CA ASN A 99 -3.02 -3.40 12.51
C ASN A 99 -2.16 -2.58 11.56
N ARG A 100 -0.94 -3.03 11.30
CA ARG A 100 -0.05 -2.32 10.39
C ARG A 100 -0.58 -2.37 8.96
N ILE A 101 -1.11 -3.51 8.55
CA ILE A 101 -1.71 -3.63 7.22
C ILE A 101 -2.86 -2.65 7.07
N ALA A 102 -3.73 -2.59 8.08
CA ALA A 102 -4.87 -1.66 8.05
C ALA A 102 -4.41 -0.21 8.01
N GLN A 103 -3.37 0.13 8.77
CA GLN A 103 -2.82 1.48 8.75
C GLN A 103 -2.27 1.83 7.38
N LEU A 104 -1.59 0.88 6.75
CA LEU A 104 -1.03 1.14 5.42
C LEU A 104 -2.13 1.36 4.39
N GLU A 105 -3.22 0.59 4.48
CA GLU A 105 -4.36 0.82 3.59
C GLU A 105 -4.91 2.24 3.76
N SER A 106 -5.08 2.67 4.99
CA SER A 106 -5.59 4.00 5.26
C SER A 106 -4.64 5.09 4.76
N ARG A 107 -3.35 4.91 4.99
CA ARG A 107 -2.36 5.89 4.57
C ARG A 107 -2.27 5.98 3.06
N ILE A 108 -2.30 4.84 2.38
CA ILE A 108 -2.27 4.83 0.92
C ILE A 108 -3.53 5.48 0.36
N SER A 109 -4.68 5.10 0.91
CA SER A 109 -5.95 5.67 0.49
C SER A 109 -5.94 7.18 0.61
N TYR A 110 -5.44 7.68 1.73
CA TYR A 110 -5.37 9.10 1.96
C TYR A 110 -4.39 9.79 1.01
N TYR A 111 -3.25 9.14 0.77
CA TYR A 111 -2.21 9.71 -0.08
C TYR A 111 -2.68 9.89 -1.51
N VAL A 112 -3.48 8.94 -2.02
CA VAL A 112 -3.93 8.99 -3.41
C VAL A 112 -5.26 9.72 -3.57
N ASP A 113 -5.88 10.16 -2.47
CA ASP A 113 -7.15 10.86 -2.51
C ASP A 113 -6.97 12.21 -3.19
N PRO A 114 -7.70 12.49 -4.27
CA PRO A 114 -7.54 13.76 -4.97
C PRO A 114 -8.20 14.95 -4.26
N ASN A 115 -8.95 14.70 -3.18
CA ASN A 115 -9.69 15.76 -2.52
C ASN A 115 -8.89 16.36 -1.36
N PRO A 116 -8.38 17.60 -1.49
CA PRO A 116 -7.57 18.19 -0.42
C PRO A 116 -8.29 18.32 0.92
N LYS A 117 -9.61 18.39 0.91
CA LYS A 117 -10.35 18.49 2.17
C LYS A 117 -10.18 17.22 3.00
N HIS A 118 -10.11 16.08 2.35
CA HIS A 118 -9.90 14.83 3.08
C HIS A 118 -8.51 14.80 3.69
N HIS A 119 -7.55 15.41 3.02
CA HIS A 119 -6.20 15.51 3.58
C HIS A 119 -6.16 16.37 4.81
N LYS A 120 -6.99 17.41 4.85
CA LYS A 120 -7.10 18.23 6.03
C LYS A 120 -7.61 17.43 7.23
N GLU A 121 -8.58 16.59 7.01
CA GLU A 121 -9.15 15.81 8.10
C GLU A 121 -8.11 14.87 8.70
N PHE A 122 -7.21 14.36 7.87
CA PHE A 122 -6.19 13.47 8.36
C PHE A 122 -5.20 14.16 9.26
N TYR A 123 -4.95 15.46 9.00
CA TYR A 123 -4.05 16.26 9.83
C TYR A 123 -4.84 17.20 10.70
N GLU A 124 -5.98 16.77 11.20
CA GLU A 124 -6.88 17.66 11.77
C GLU A 124 -6.58 18.10 13.13
N GLU A 125 -5.64 17.54 13.76
CA GLU A 125 -5.18 18.16 14.97
C GLU A 125 -4.64 19.54 14.68
N ILE A 126 -4.40 19.87 13.41
CA ILE A 126 -4.07 21.24 13.05
C ILE A 126 -5.35 22.03 13.03
N PRO A 127 -5.50 23.07 13.86
CA PRO A 127 -6.74 23.81 13.87
C PRO A 127 -6.93 24.54 12.57
N GLU A 128 -8.21 24.70 12.25
CA GLU A 128 -8.53 25.34 11.07
C GLU A 128 -8.58 26.77 11.27
N GLU A 129 -8.17 27.45 10.73
CA GLU A 129 -8.34 28.79 10.98
C GLU A 129 -9.08 29.40 9.90
N GLU A 130 -9.44 28.86 9.92
CA GLU A 130 -10.09 29.12 9.30
C GLU A 130 -10.72 29.23 8.45
N GLU A 131 -10.83 28.85 8.22
CA GLU A 131 -11.36 29.08 7.55
C GLU A 131 -11.97 29.37 6.96
N THR A 132 -11.79 29.29 6.90
CA THR A 132 -12.28 29.81 6.55
C THR A 132 -12.91 30.04 5.76
N GLU A 133 -12.84 29.94 5.62
CA GLU A 133 -13.20 30.45 5.20
C GLU A 133 -13.70 30.45 4.58
N GLU A 134 -13.67 30.27 4.47
CA GLU A 134 -13.87 30.58 4.21
C GLU A 134 -14.33 30.43 3.81
N CYS A 135 -14.45 30.24 3.71
CA CYS A 135 -14.54 30.42 3.74
C CYS A 135 -15.11 30.36 3.49
N TYR A 136 -15.35 30.06 3.32
CA TYR A 136 -15.52 30.45 3.68
C TYR A 136 -16.36 30.87 3.55
N ASP A 137 -16.56 30.46 3.26
CA ASP A 137 -16.97 31.06 3.56
C ASP A 137 -17.79 31.06 3.66
N ASP A 138 -18.14 30.68 3.71
CA ASP A 138 -18.48 30.91 4.29
C ASP A 138 -19.18 30.97 4.61
N PRO A 139 -19.36 30.97 4.78
CA PRO A 139 -19.59 31.21 5.44
C PRO A 139 -20.24 30.82 5.64
N TYR A 140 -20.14 30.26 5.52
CA TYR A 140 -19.95 30.08 6.12
C TYR A 140 -19.99 29.76 6.00
N TRP A 141 -19.74 29.28 5.57
CA TRP A 141 -19.00 29.46 5.76
C TRP A 141 -19.27 29.71 5.48
N GLY A 142 -19.22 29.10 5.20
CA GLY A 142 -18.74 29.71 5.12
C GLY A 142 -18.81 29.80 4.84
#